data_3c48d1f6a666dd1ad3ac810fe608cae4
#
_entry.id   3c48d1f6a666dd1ad3ac810fe608cae4
#
_cell.length_a   1.000
_cell.length_b   1.000
_cell.length_c   1.000
_cell.angle_alpha   90.00
_cell.angle_beta   90.00
_cell.angle_gamma   90.00
#
_symmetry.space_group_name_H-M   'P 1'
#
loop_
_entity.id
_entity.type
_entity.pdbx_description
1 polymer ?
#
loop_
_entity_poly.entity_id
_entity_poly.type
_entity_poly.pdbx_seq_one_letter_code
_entity_poly.pdbx_strand_id
1 'polypeptide(L)'
;MTSHCIKPALAIACWLVFGTLHADQNDPRLHTLFEKLLSAQNPAVASTTEQEIWRIWHSTPNDEAFETMAAARTALDQGDAATAIKHLNELVAAEPEYAEAWNQRAIVLYMTEDYDGSLRDIERTLALEPRHFGALSGRGQCYV
;
A
#
# COMPACT_ATOMS: atom_id res chain seq x y z
N MET A 1 25.41 48.46 40.75
CA MET A 1 24.67 47.17 40.78
C MET A 1 23.89 47.09 39.47
N THR A 2 24.47 46.48 38.47
CA THR A 2 23.91 46.31 37.12
C THR A 2 23.53 44.84 36.93
N SER A 3 22.22 44.62 36.97
CA SER A 3 21.65 43.26 36.78
C SER A 3 21.59 42.92 35.30
N HIS A 4 22.39 41.93 34.89
CA HIS A 4 22.38 41.41 33.52
C HIS A 4 21.26 40.34 33.42
N CYS A 5 20.20 40.68 32.69
CA CYS A 5 19.12 39.77 32.36
C CYS A 5 19.54 38.90 31.18
N ILE A 6 19.87 37.61 31.43
CA ILE A 6 20.17 36.64 30.41
C ILE A 6 18.85 36.11 29.82
N LYS A 7 18.60 36.43 28.56
CA LYS A 7 17.45 35.83 27.81
C LYS A 7 17.81 34.41 27.41
N PRO A 8 16.93 33.42 27.63
CA PRO A 8 17.16 32.08 27.12
C PRO A 8 16.95 32.06 25.60
N ALA A 9 17.94 31.60 24.87
CA ALA A 9 17.83 31.32 23.45
C ALA A 9 16.93 30.08 23.26
N LEU A 10 15.79 30.27 22.58
CA LEU A 10 14.96 29.17 22.12
C LEU A 10 15.75 28.42 21.02
N ALA A 11 16.26 27.24 21.33
CA ALA A 11 16.77 26.30 20.35
C ALA A 11 15.55 25.69 19.62
N ILE A 12 15.27 26.17 18.40
CA ILE A 12 14.35 25.51 17.50
C ILE A 12 15.03 24.23 17.02
N ALA A 13 14.67 23.10 17.65
CA ALA A 13 15.05 21.78 17.15
C ALA A 13 14.27 21.52 15.85
N CYS A 14 14.95 21.77 14.72
CA CYS A 14 14.46 21.38 13.40
C CYS A 14 14.54 19.84 13.32
N TRP A 15 13.43 19.17 13.60
CA TRP A 15 13.28 17.74 13.33
C TRP A 15 13.21 17.58 11.80
N LEU A 16 14.37 17.28 11.22
CA LEU A 16 14.42 16.73 9.87
C LEU A 16 13.77 15.33 9.93
N VAL A 17 12.49 15.28 9.64
CA VAL A 17 11.81 14.03 9.31
C VAL A 17 12.42 13.58 7.99
N PHE A 18 13.45 12.74 8.08
CA PHE A 18 13.85 11.92 6.94
C PHE A 18 12.70 10.91 6.74
N GLY A 19 11.70 11.31 5.96
CA GLY A 19 10.74 10.38 5.41
C GLY A 19 11.53 9.34 4.63
N THR A 20 11.57 8.12 5.11
CA THR A 20 12.03 6.99 4.33
C THR A 20 11.13 6.95 3.09
N LEU A 21 11.73 7.14 1.90
CA LEU A 21 11.04 6.95 0.63
C LEU A 21 10.69 5.46 0.54
N HIS A 22 9.52 5.10 1.01
CA HIS A 22 8.98 3.78 0.82
C HIS A 22 8.46 3.70 -0.61
N ALA A 23 8.84 2.67 -1.33
CA ALA A 23 8.27 2.36 -2.62
C ALA A 23 6.90 1.71 -2.37
N ASP A 24 5.88 2.52 -2.26
CA ASP A 24 4.48 2.16 -2.05
C ASP A 24 3.58 3.07 -2.92
N GLN A 25 2.29 3.19 -2.60
CA GLN A 25 1.36 4.07 -3.31
C GLN A 25 1.75 5.57 -3.29
N ASN A 26 2.70 5.98 -2.43
CA ASN A 26 3.21 7.36 -2.35
C ASN A 26 4.50 7.56 -3.16
N ASP A 27 4.98 6.55 -3.87
CA ASP A 27 6.20 6.65 -4.67
C ASP A 27 6.04 7.72 -5.78
N PRO A 28 6.92 8.72 -5.83
CA PRO A 28 6.82 9.83 -6.80
C PRO A 28 6.89 9.37 -8.26
N ARG A 29 7.45 8.19 -8.55
CA ARG A 29 7.51 7.62 -9.89
C ARG A 29 6.14 7.24 -10.43
N LEU A 30 5.16 6.94 -9.57
CA LEU A 30 3.81 6.55 -9.98
C LEU A 30 3.14 7.59 -10.85
N HIS A 31 3.32 8.89 -10.57
CA HIS A 31 2.74 9.94 -11.40
C HIS A 31 3.18 9.82 -12.87
N THR A 32 4.49 9.77 -13.11
CA THR A 32 5.06 9.64 -14.45
C THR A 32 4.70 8.30 -15.11
N LEU A 33 4.65 7.22 -14.34
CA LEU A 33 4.27 5.90 -14.87
C LEU A 33 2.80 5.88 -15.29
N PHE A 34 1.90 6.50 -14.56
CA PHE A 34 0.50 6.61 -14.99
C PHE A 34 0.33 7.48 -16.24
N GLU A 35 1.04 8.60 -16.36
CA GLU A 35 1.05 9.40 -17.60
C GLU A 35 1.55 8.59 -18.78
N LYS A 36 2.63 7.84 -18.60
CA LYS A 36 3.19 6.95 -19.62
C LYS A 36 2.21 5.83 -19.99
N LEU A 37 1.51 5.24 -19.01
CA LEU A 37 0.52 4.20 -19.24
C LEU A 37 -0.67 4.75 -20.07
N LEU A 38 -1.19 5.92 -19.70
CA LEU A 38 -2.31 6.56 -20.39
C LEU A 38 -1.98 6.98 -21.83
N SER A 39 -0.73 7.35 -22.09
CA SER A 39 -0.26 7.77 -23.43
C SER A 39 0.28 6.61 -24.28
N ALA A 40 0.36 5.39 -23.74
CA ALA A 40 0.96 4.24 -24.41
C ALA A 40 0.12 3.81 -25.63
N GLN A 41 0.70 3.95 -26.81
CA GLN A 41 0.10 3.45 -28.07
C GLN A 41 0.58 2.04 -28.43
N ASN A 42 1.63 1.56 -27.75
CA ASN A 42 2.20 0.24 -27.96
C ASN A 42 1.85 -0.67 -26.77
N PRO A 43 1.20 -1.83 -27.00
CA PRO A 43 0.85 -2.76 -25.94
C PRO A 43 2.03 -3.24 -25.09
N ALA A 44 3.23 -3.39 -25.69
CA ALA A 44 4.41 -3.79 -24.93
C ALA A 44 4.88 -2.68 -23.97
N VAL A 45 4.75 -1.41 -24.36
CA VAL A 45 5.05 -0.28 -23.48
C VAL A 45 4.02 -0.19 -22.35
N ALA A 46 2.74 -0.40 -22.64
CA ALA A 46 1.69 -0.44 -21.63
C ALA A 46 1.96 -1.55 -20.60
N SER A 47 2.21 -2.78 -21.07
CA SER A 47 2.48 -3.93 -20.20
C SER A 47 3.72 -3.75 -19.32
N THR A 48 4.83 -3.26 -19.86
CA THR A 48 6.03 -3.01 -19.04
C THR A 48 5.83 -1.89 -18.02
N THR A 49 5.06 -0.87 -18.37
CA THR A 49 4.73 0.23 -17.45
C THR A 49 3.81 -0.23 -16.32
N GLU A 50 2.80 -1.04 -16.65
CA GLU A 50 1.91 -1.67 -15.67
C GLU A 50 2.67 -2.54 -14.69
N GLN A 51 3.59 -3.40 -15.19
CA GLN A 51 4.44 -4.22 -14.33
C GLN A 51 5.31 -3.39 -13.38
N GLU A 52 5.79 -2.22 -13.81
CA GLU A 52 6.56 -1.34 -12.95
C GLU A 52 5.69 -0.69 -11.86
N ILE A 53 4.47 -0.31 -12.17
CA ILE A 53 3.48 0.17 -11.18
C ILE A 53 3.21 -0.93 -10.14
N TRP A 54 2.92 -2.15 -10.58
CA TRP A 54 2.73 -3.30 -9.68
C TRP A 54 3.94 -3.54 -8.79
N ARG A 55 5.15 -3.47 -9.33
CA ARG A 55 6.37 -3.66 -8.55
C ARG A 55 6.50 -2.61 -7.44
N ILE A 56 6.10 -1.37 -7.70
CA ILE A 56 6.09 -0.32 -6.68
C ILE A 56 5.05 -0.61 -5.60
N TRP A 57 3.82 -0.94 -5.97
CA TRP A 57 2.76 -1.23 -5.01
C TRP A 57 3.03 -2.48 -4.16
N HIS A 58 3.71 -3.49 -4.74
CA HIS A 58 4.11 -4.69 -4.00
C HIS A 58 5.35 -4.49 -3.11
N SER A 59 5.98 -3.32 -3.16
CA SER A 59 7.07 -3.02 -2.23
C SER A 59 6.51 -2.78 -0.83
N THR A 60 7.07 -3.49 0.15
CA THR A 60 6.61 -3.39 1.53
C THR A 60 7.28 -2.23 2.26
N PRO A 61 6.61 -1.60 3.22
CA PRO A 61 7.15 -0.45 3.95
C PRO A 61 8.38 -0.79 4.82
N ASN A 62 8.52 -2.04 5.25
CA ASN A 62 9.65 -2.51 6.07
C ASN A 62 9.79 -4.03 6.02
N ASP A 63 10.84 -4.57 6.65
CA ASP A 63 11.14 -6.01 6.66
C ASP A 63 10.06 -6.84 7.37
N GLU A 64 9.44 -6.32 8.44
CA GLU A 64 8.38 -7.01 9.16
C GLU A 64 7.11 -7.14 8.29
N ALA A 65 6.75 -6.09 7.57
CA ALA A 65 5.66 -6.11 6.60
C ALA A 65 5.95 -7.10 5.45
N PHE A 66 7.22 -7.17 5.00
CA PHE A 66 7.64 -8.13 3.99
C PHE A 66 7.45 -9.58 4.47
N GLU A 67 7.93 -9.91 5.66
CA GLU A 67 7.80 -11.26 6.23
C GLU A 67 6.33 -11.64 6.46
N THR A 68 5.52 -10.72 6.97
CA THR A 68 4.09 -10.95 7.19
C THR A 68 3.33 -11.16 5.88
N MET A 69 3.63 -10.37 4.85
CA MET A 69 3.05 -10.55 3.50
C MET A 69 3.49 -11.88 2.88
N ALA A 70 4.75 -12.25 3.04
CA ALA A 70 5.27 -13.54 2.56
C ALA A 70 4.60 -14.73 3.26
N ALA A 71 4.37 -14.63 4.57
CA ALA A 71 3.65 -15.65 5.33
C ALA A 71 2.19 -15.79 4.86
N ALA A 72 1.49 -14.68 4.62
CA ALA A 72 0.15 -14.69 4.07
C ALA A 72 0.08 -15.38 2.70
N ARG A 73 1.02 -15.05 1.82
CA ARG A 73 1.13 -15.67 0.48
C ARG A 73 1.40 -17.17 0.57
N THR A 74 2.33 -17.58 1.45
CA THR A 74 2.64 -18.99 1.68
C THR A 74 1.42 -19.77 2.15
N ALA A 75 0.62 -19.20 3.06
CA ALA A 75 -0.63 -19.81 3.51
C ALA A 75 -1.64 -19.97 2.36
N LEU A 76 -1.76 -18.97 1.48
CA LEU A 76 -2.62 -19.07 0.28
C LEU A 76 -2.15 -20.15 -0.68
N ASP A 77 -0.85 -20.27 -0.92
CA ASP A 77 -0.29 -21.32 -1.78
C ASP A 77 -0.57 -22.73 -1.24
N GLN A 78 -0.75 -22.85 0.07
CA GLN A 78 -1.14 -24.07 0.78
C GLN A 78 -2.67 -24.27 0.84
N GLY A 79 -3.46 -23.32 0.33
CA GLY A 79 -4.92 -23.35 0.38
C GLY A 79 -5.50 -22.96 1.76
N ASP A 80 -4.68 -22.43 2.67
CA ASP A 80 -5.10 -22.01 4.01
C ASP A 80 -5.46 -20.50 4.02
N ALA A 81 -6.66 -20.21 3.51
CA ALA A 81 -7.17 -18.85 3.47
C ALA A 81 -7.36 -18.25 4.88
N ALA A 82 -7.68 -19.09 5.89
CA ALA A 82 -7.88 -18.59 7.25
C ALA A 82 -6.57 -18.07 7.86
N THR A 83 -5.47 -18.80 7.69
CA THR A 83 -4.13 -18.35 8.12
C THR A 83 -3.67 -17.12 7.32
N ALA A 84 -3.95 -17.06 6.01
CA ALA A 84 -3.64 -15.90 5.19
C ALA A 84 -4.37 -14.65 5.69
N ILE A 85 -5.69 -14.74 5.96
CA ILE A 85 -6.48 -13.63 6.54
C ILE A 85 -5.90 -13.19 7.88
N LYS A 86 -5.46 -14.12 8.73
CA LYS A 86 -4.83 -13.78 10.01
C LYS A 86 -3.60 -12.90 9.82
N HIS A 87 -2.66 -13.32 8.97
CA HIS A 87 -1.45 -12.53 8.67
C HIS A 87 -1.78 -11.18 8.04
N LEU A 88 -2.76 -11.14 7.12
CA LEU A 88 -3.19 -9.87 6.52
C LEU A 88 -3.90 -8.95 7.52
N ASN A 89 -4.61 -9.48 8.51
CA ASN A 89 -5.16 -8.70 9.62
C ASN A 89 -4.05 -8.06 10.46
N GLU A 90 -2.99 -8.81 10.76
CA GLU A 90 -1.81 -8.31 11.46
C GLU A 90 -1.14 -7.20 10.64
N LEU A 91 -0.97 -7.41 9.34
CA LEU A 91 -0.33 -6.46 8.44
C LEU A 91 -1.11 -5.14 8.31
N VAL A 92 -2.42 -5.17 8.06
CA VAL A 92 -3.22 -3.93 7.93
C VAL A 92 -3.36 -3.19 9.27
N ALA A 93 -3.21 -3.87 10.40
CA ALA A 93 -3.18 -3.25 11.72
C ALA A 93 -1.83 -2.57 12.00
N ALA A 94 -0.72 -3.18 11.59
CA ALA A 94 0.62 -2.62 11.74
C ALA A 94 0.89 -1.49 10.74
N GLU A 95 0.45 -1.66 9.49
CA GLU A 95 0.72 -0.74 8.37
C GLU A 95 -0.61 -0.25 7.73
N PRO A 96 -1.43 0.55 8.43
CA PRO A 96 -2.76 0.94 7.97
C PRO A 96 -2.75 1.84 6.72
N GLU A 97 -1.61 2.41 6.37
CA GLU A 97 -1.42 3.24 5.18
C GLU A 97 -0.81 2.46 4.00
N TYR A 98 -0.56 1.16 4.13
CA TYR A 98 -0.05 0.33 3.05
C TYR A 98 -1.22 -0.21 2.20
N ALA A 99 -1.51 0.44 1.08
CA ALA A 99 -2.67 0.13 0.23
C ALA A 99 -2.72 -1.32 -0.25
N GLU A 100 -1.57 -1.89 -0.63
CA GLU A 100 -1.52 -3.27 -1.13
C GLU A 100 -1.87 -4.31 -0.06
N ALA A 101 -1.62 -4.05 1.23
CA ALA A 101 -2.05 -4.97 2.29
C ALA A 101 -3.58 -5.12 2.34
N TRP A 102 -4.30 -4.01 2.22
CA TRP A 102 -5.77 -4.01 2.14
C TRP A 102 -6.26 -4.71 0.87
N ASN A 103 -5.64 -4.43 -0.28
CA ASN A 103 -5.96 -5.09 -1.55
C ASN A 103 -5.76 -6.61 -1.47
N GLN A 104 -4.67 -7.08 -0.90
CA GLN A 104 -4.42 -8.52 -0.74
C GLN A 104 -5.44 -9.18 0.19
N ARG A 105 -5.83 -8.51 1.29
CA ARG A 105 -6.89 -9.04 2.16
C ARG A 105 -8.24 -9.06 1.47
N ALA A 106 -8.57 -8.05 0.69
CA ALA A 106 -9.79 -8.02 -0.12
C ALA A 106 -9.90 -9.21 -1.07
N ILE A 107 -8.79 -9.56 -1.72
CA ILE A 107 -8.74 -10.72 -2.63
C ILE A 107 -9.06 -12.01 -1.87
N VAL A 108 -8.45 -12.22 -0.70
CA VAL A 108 -8.69 -13.44 0.09
C VAL A 108 -10.12 -13.49 0.62
N LEU A 109 -10.65 -12.37 1.10
CA LEU A 109 -12.04 -12.26 1.54
C LEU A 109 -13.02 -12.59 0.40
N TYR A 110 -12.75 -12.08 -0.81
CA TYR A 110 -13.53 -12.44 -2.00
C TYR A 110 -13.49 -13.95 -2.30
N MET A 111 -12.31 -14.57 -2.23
CA MET A 111 -12.13 -16.01 -2.45
C MET A 111 -12.86 -16.86 -1.41
N THR A 112 -13.09 -16.33 -0.21
CA THR A 112 -13.84 -16.99 0.87
C THR A 112 -15.30 -16.54 0.95
N GLU A 113 -15.80 -15.87 -0.09
CA GLU A 113 -17.18 -15.41 -0.24
C GLU A 113 -17.61 -14.34 0.79
N ASP A 114 -16.67 -13.74 1.54
CA ASP A 114 -16.95 -12.53 2.33
C ASP A 114 -16.86 -11.28 1.42
N TYR A 115 -17.86 -11.12 0.56
CA TYR A 115 -17.92 -10.01 -0.40
C TYR A 115 -18.05 -8.65 0.28
N ASP A 116 -18.76 -8.57 1.40
CA ASP A 116 -18.91 -7.33 2.17
C ASP A 116 -17.56 -6.92 2.80
N GLY A 117 -16.81 -7.88 3.32
CA GLY A 117 -15.45 -7.68 3.84
C GLY A 117 -14.51 -7.23 2.72
N SER A 118 -14.55 -7.92 1.59
CA SER A 118 -13.78 -7.57 0.40
C SER A 118 -14.05 -6.13 -0.06
N LEU A 119 -15.32 -5.74 -0.18
CA LEU A 119 -15.68 -4.38 -0.58
C LEU A 119 -15.15 -3.32 0.39
N ARG A 120 -15.24 -3.54 1.70
CA ARG A 120 -14.68 -2.59 2.69
C ARG A 120 -13.17 -2.39 2.51
N ASP A 121 -12.43 -3.46 2.26
CA ASP A 121 -11.00 -3.40 2.06
C ASP A 121 -10.62 -2.75 0.72
N ILE A 122 -11.39 -3.02 -0.34
CA ILE A 122 -11.27 -2.35 -1.63
C ILE A 122 -11.45 -0.84 -1.48
N GLU A 123 -12.49 -0.40 -0.75
CA GLU A 123 -12.72 1.04 -0.51
C GLU A 123 -11.56 1.67 0.27
N ARG A 124 -10.97 0.95 1.25
CA ARG A 124 -9.77 1.44 1.93
C ARG A 124 -8.57 1.52 0.99
N THR A 125 -8.34 0.51 0.14
CA THR A 125 -7.29 0.54 -0.88
C THR A 125 -7.45 1.76 -1.79
N LEU A 126 -8.66 2.01 -2.30
CA LEU A 126 -8.95 3.12 -3.21
C LEU A 126 -8.91 4.49 -2.52
N ALA A 127 -9.14 4.56 -1.21
CA ALA A 127 -8.93 5.79 -0.45
C ALA A 127 -7.44 6.15 -0.33
N LEU A 128 -6.54 5.14 -0.29
CA LEU A 128 -5.09 5.31 -0.22
C LEU A 128 -4.47 5.54 -1.62
N GLU A 129 -4.89 4.77 -2.62
CA GLU A 129 -4.48 4.91 -4.01
C GLU A 129 -5.71 4.80 -4.94
N PRO A 130 -6.30 5.94 -5.34
CA PRO A 130 -7.51 5.94 -6.18
C PRO A 130 -7.33 5.31 -7.57
N ARG A 131 -6.09 5.15 -8.02
CA ARG A 131 -5.74 4.56 -9.32
C ARG A 131 -5.39 3.07 -9.21
N HIS A 132 -5.58 2.44 -8.06
CA HIS A 132 -5.22 1.04 -7.85
C HIS A 132 -6.11 0.12 -8.70
N PHE A 133 -5.66 -0.19 -9.91
CA PHE A 133 -6.47 -0.89 -10.91
C PHE A 133 -6.82 -2.34 -10.50
N GLY A 134 -6.03 -2.99 -9.64
CA GLY A 134 -6.41 -4.27 -9.02
C GLY A 134 -7.65 -4.14 -8.14
N ALA A 135 -7.68 -3.12 -7.26
CA ALA A 135 -8.84 -2.84 -6.42
C ALA A 135 -10.06 -2.39 -7.24
N LEU A 136 -9.87 -1.56 -8.29
CA LEU A 136 -10.95 -1.17 -9.20
C LEU A 136 -11.57 -2.38 -9.90
N SER A 137 -10.73 -3.33 -10.34
CA SER A 137 -11.19 -4.59 -10.95
C SER A 137 -11.94 -5.45 -9.94
N GLY A 138 -11.38 -5.64 -8.73
CA GLY A 138 -12.00 -6.41 -7.64
C GLY A 138 -13.36 -5.85 -7.24
N ARG A 139 -13.50 -4.51 -7.18
CA ARG A 139 -14.78 -3.86 -6.93
C ARG A 139 -15.84 -4.24 -7.98
N GLY A 140 -15.45 -4.23 -9.25
CA GLY A 140 -16.34 -4.68 -10.33
C GLY A 140 -16.78 -6.13 -10.17
N GLN A 141 -15.88 -7.02 -9.70
CA GLN A 141 -16.20 -8.44 -9.49
C GLN A 141 -17.18 -8.67 -8.33
N CYS A 142 -17.11 -7.87 -7.28
CA CYS A 142 -18.04 -8.00 -6.14
C CYS A 142 -19.49 -7.61 -6.46
N TYR A 143 -19.73 -6.89 -7.56
CA TYR A 143 -21.08 -6.46 -7.96
C TYR A 143 -21.72 -7.33 -9.07
N VAL A 144 -21.10 -8.41 -9.47
CA VAL A 144 -21.61 -9.34 -10.50
C VAL A 144 -22.20 -10.59 -9.87
#